data_fc2f16e262b3adfddbcc8a2f2444e1f1
#
_entry.id   fc2f16e262b3adfddbcc8a2f2444e1f1
#
_cell.length_a   1.000
_cell.length_b   1.000
_cell.length_c   1.000
_cell.angle_alpha   90.00
_cell.angle_beta   90.00
_cell.angle_gamma   90.00
#
_symmetry.space_group_name_H-M   'P 1'
#
loop_
_entity.id
_entity.type
_entity.pdbx_description
1 polymer ?
#
loop_
_entity_poly.entity_id
_entity_poly.type
_entity_poly.pdbx_seq_one_letter_code
_entity_poly.pdbx_strand_id
1 'polypeptide(L)'
;MKLQGLDGNAVWETEPQGRLLVIDDDPFLRATLLEQFAAEGFEDVAEAENLVEAFRQIDAFSPDLVILDIRLPDGNGVEICRKLRDRGFAKPIIMLTGQNAEEDIIASLEAGANDYVNKPMRIGELLARVKSQLWQHKASDTARFLIGGLSFISANKLLKSADETRKVILTEKESTILKYLYRAHPNCVPKEELLAEVWGFQNGLSTHTVETHIYRLRQKVKRLTTNNVIVTTTQGYSLESIN
;
A
#
# COMPACT_ATOMS: atom_id res chain seq x y z
N MET A 1 1.43 4.56 29.67
CA MET A 1 1.90 3.46 28.82
C MET A 1 3.35 3.17 29.22
N LYS A 2 3.58 2.09 29.95
CA LYS A 2 4.91 1.75 30.51
C LYS A 2 5.63 0.83 29.55
N LEU A 3 6.81 1.26 29.09
CA LEU A 3 7.81 0.39 28.46
C LEU A 3 8.40 -0.53 29.53
N GLN A 4 8.14 -1.80 29.48
CA GLN A 4 8.86 -2.83 30.24
C GLN A 4 9.34 -3.91 29.27
N GLY A 5 10.65 -4.22 29.35
CA GLY A 5 11.27 -5.42 28.77
C GLY A 5 12.19 -5.15 27.60
N LEU A 6 13.48 -4.96 27.91
CA LEU A 6 14.62 -5.11 27.01
C LEU A 6 15.01 -6.60 26.96
N ASP A 7 14.18 -7.42 26.34
CA ASP A 7 14.59 -8.76 25.93
C ASP A 7 14.10 -8.94 24.49
N GLY A 8 15.04 -9.23 23.60
CA GLY A 8 14.93 -9.15 22.14
C GLY A 8 13.94 -10.11 21.43
N ASN A 9 12.78 -10.32 22.02
CA ASN A 9 11.62 -10.94 21.39
C ASN A 9 10.47 -9.92 21.46
N ALA A 10 10.26 -9.17 20.40
CA ALA A 10 9.01 -8.45 20.21
C ALA A 10 7.91 -9.50 20.04
N VAL A 11 7.26 -9.86 21.14
CA VAL A 11 6.03 -10.64 21.13
C VAL A 11 4.97 -9.72 20.54
N TRP A 12 4.54 -10.01 19.33
CA TRP A 12 3.44 -9.33 18.67
C TRP A 12 2.15 -9.68 19.41
N GLU A 13 1.59 -8.77 20.19
CA GLU A 13 0.42 -8.99 21.05
C GLU A 13 -0.87 -9.33 20.30
N THR A 14 -0.88 -9.23 18.98
CA THR A 14 -1.94 -9.76 18.11
C THR A 14 -1.34 -10.21 16.79
N GLU A 15 -1.46 -11.50 16.45
CA GLU A 15 -1.10 -11.99 15.13
C GLU A 15 -1.89 -11.26 14.05
N PRO A 16 -1.29 -10.97 12.89
CA PRO A 16 -1.97 -10.28 11.82
C PRO A 16 -3.07 -11.18 11.25
N GLN A 17 -4.30 -10.98 11.71
CA GLN A 17 -5.50 -11.57 11.13
C GLN A 17 -5.91 -10.76 9.90
N GLY A 18 -6.35 -11.43 8.85
CA GLY A 18 -6.84 -10.82 7.62
C GLY A 18 -7.40 -11.87 6.68
N ARG A 19 -8.28 -11.43 5.79
CA ARG A 19 -8.87 -12.29 4.75
C ARG A 19 -7.85 -12.49 3.63
N LEU A 20 -7.50 -13.73 3.35
CA LEU A 20 -6.54 -14.10 2.32
C LEU A 20 -7.26 -14.67 1.10
N LEU A 21 -6.79 -14.33 -0.11
CA LEU A 21 -7.24 -14.95 -1.34
C LEU A 21 -6.02 -15.58 -2.04
N VAL A 22 -6.09 -16.89 -2.28
CA VAL A 22 -5.08 -17.65 -3.01
C VAL A 22 -5.58 -17.91 -4.42
N ILE A 23 -4.82 -17.47 -5.42
CA ILE A 23 -5.15 -17.61 -6.85
C ILE A 23 -4.01 -18.40 -7.50
N ASP A 24 -4.27 -19.66 -7.84
CA ASP A 24 -3.30 -20.60 -8.42
C ASP A 24 -4.07 -21.71 -9.12
N ASP A 25 -3.62 -22.25 -10.23
CA ASP A 25 -4.29 -23.33 -10.94
C ASP A 25 -3.99 -24.72 -10.35
N ASP A 26 -2.91 -24.86 -9.57
CA ASP A 26 -2.55 -26.12 -8.91
C ASP A 26 -3.43 -26.37 -7.67
N PRO A 27 -4.36 -27.34 -7.72
CA PRO A 27 -5.26 -27.64 -6.62
C PRO A 27 -4.52 -28.17 -5.36
N PHE A 28 -3.38 -28.88 -5.55
CA PHE A 28 -2.60 -29.39 -4.42
C PHE A 28 -1.90 -28.28 -3.68
N LEU A 29 -1.37 -27.30 -4.42
CA LEU A 29 -0.75 -26.13 -3.82
C LEU A 29 -1.79 -25.30 -3.07
N ARG A 30 -2.96 -25.03 -3.67
CA ARG A 30 -4.03 -24.31 -2.98
C ARG A 30 -4.44 -25.01 -1.69
N ALA A 31 -4.75 -26.32 -1.75
CA ALA A 31 -5.15 -27.09 -0.57
C ALA A 31 -4.07 -27.03 0.54
N THR A 32 -2.80 -27.19 0.17
CA THR A 32 -1.68 -27.10 1.12
C THR A 32 -1.58 -25.71 1.76
N LEU A 33 -1.75 -24.65 0.97
CA LEU A 33 -1.70 -23.28 1.49
C LEU A 33 -2.86 -22.99 2.42
N LEU A 34 -4.09 -23.42 2.08
CA LEU A 34 -5.25 -23.24 2.94
C LEU A 34 -5.06 -23.93 4.29
N GLU A 35 -4.56 -25.18 4.29
CA GLU A 35 -4.28 -25.93 5.52
C GLU A 35 -3.22 -25.20 6.38
N GLN A 36 -2.15 -24.73 5.77
CA GLN A 36 -1.08 -24.05 6.49
C GLN A 36 -1.52 -22.67 7.02
N PHE A 37 -2.30 -21.91 6.25
CA PHE A 37 -2.86 -20.64 6.73
C PHE A 37 -3.82 -20.86 7.89
N ALA A 38 -4.67 -21.89 7.84
CA ALA A 38 -5.55 -22.26 8.94
C ALA A 38 -4.76 -22.66 10.22
N ALA A 39 -3.68 -23.42 10.06
CA ALA A 39 -2.78 -23.77 11.17
C ALA A 39 -2.10 -22.57 11.83
N GLU A 40 -1.88 -21.49 11.05
CA GLU A 40 -1.30 -20.21 11.49
C GLU A 40 -2.35 -19.20 11.99
N GLY A 41 -3.62 -19.63 12.13
CA GLY A 41 -4.69 -18.83 12.71
C GLY A 41 -5.43 -17.90 11.72
N PHE A 42 -5.24 -18.07 10.41
CA PHE A 42 -6.05 -17.37 9.40
C PHE A 42 -7.38 -18.13 9.21
N GLU A 43 -8.46 -17.59 9.72
CA GLU A 43 -9.78 -18.23 9.67
C GLU A 43 -10.50 -18.01 8.32
N ASP A 44 -10.22 -16.85 7.68
CA ASP A 44 -10.86 -16.42 6.44
C ASP A 44 -9.87 -16.55 5.27
N VAL A 45 -9.87 -17.70 4.59
CA VAL A 45 -9.06 -17.93 3.39
C VAL A 45 -9.96 -18.40 2.24
N ALA A 46 -9.99 -17.64 1.15
CA ALA A 46 -10.67 -17.99 -0.08
C ALA A 46 -9.65 -18.45 -1.13
N GLU A 47 -10.13 -19.20 -2.12
CA GLU A 47 -9.31 -19.65 -3.25
C GLU A 47 -9.99 -19.36 -4.59
N ALA A 48 -9.17 -19.31 -5.65
CA ALA A 48 -9.61 -19.25 -7.04
C ALA A 48 -8.60 -20.01 -7.92
N GLU A 49 -9.10 -20.72 -8.94
CA GLU A 49 -8.26 -21.52 -9.86
C GLU A 49 -7.97 -20.82 -11.18
N ASN A 50 -8.64 -19.70 -11.46
CA ASN A 50 -8.54 -18.96 -12.71
C ASN A 50 -8.93 -17.50 -12.50
N LEU A 51 -8.80 -16.67 -13.55
CA LEU A 51 -9.06 -15.23 -13.50
C LEU A 51 -10.53 -14.88 -13.25
N VAL A 52 -11.44 -15.60 -13.87
CA VAL A 52 -12.88 -15.33 -13.75
C VAL A 52 -13.30 -15.50 -12.30
N GLU A 53 -12.85 -16.57 -11.68
CA GLU A 53 -13.12 -16.83 -10.28
C GLU A 53 -12.40 -15.84 -9.35
N ALA A 54 -11.14 -15.49 -9.67
CA ALA A 54 -10.37 -14.50 -8.93
C ALA A 54 -11.10 -13.16 -8.81
N PHE A 55 -11.60 -12.61 -9.92
CA PHE A 55 -12.35 -11.34 -9.89
C PHE A 55 -13.66 -11.47 -9.09
N ARG A 56 -14.37 -12.60 -9.23
CA ARG A 56 -15.58 -12.86 -8.44
C ARG A 56 -15.29 -12.86 -6.94
N GLN A 57 -14.20 -13.55 -6.54
CA GLN A 57 -13.79 -13.62 -5.13
C GLN A 57 -13.31 -12.28 -4.60
N ILE A 58 -12.57 -11.50 -5.38
CA ILE A 58 -12.13 -10.16 -4.97
C ILE A 58 -13.32 -9.27 -4.65
N ASP A 59 -14.35 -9.28 -5.50
CA ASP A 59 -15.54 -8.43 -5.32
C ASP A 59 -16.41 -8.93 -4.16
N ALA A 60 -16.63 -10.26 -4.04
CA ALA A 60 -17.51 -10.84 -3.04
C ALA A 60 -16.86 -10.96 -1.65
N PHE A 61 -15.61 -11.42 -1.61
CA PHE A 61 -14.88 -11.72 -0.38
C PHE A 61 -14.12 -10.50 0.18
N SER A 62 -13.74 -9.54 -0.68
CA SER A 62 -12.96 -8.34 -0.32
C SER A 62 -11.71 -8.68 0.49
N PRO A 63 -10.71 -9.39 -0.08
CA PRO A 63 -9.54 -9.87 0.64
C PRO A 63 -8.67 -8.71 1.15
N ASP A 64 -7.98 -8.94 2.28
CA ASP A 64 -6.98 -8.03 2.83
C ASP A 64 -5.58 -8.25 2.23
N LEU A 65 -5.35 -9.43 1.62
CA LEU A 65 -4.15 -9.76 0.87
C LEU A 65 -4.47 -10.80 -0.20
N VAL A 66 -3.87 -10.65 -1.38
CA VAL A 66 -3.96 -11.60 -2.49
C VAL A 66 -2.61 -12.27 -2.72
N ILE A 67 -2.61 -13.59 -2.85
CA ILE A 67 -1.50 -14.40 -3.32
C ILE A 67 -1.86 -14.84 -4.73
N LEU A 68 -1.05 -14.51 -5.73
CA LEU A 68 -1.41 -14.61 -7.13
C LEU A 68 -0.32 -15.29 -7.94
N ASP A 69 -0.66 -16.42 -8.56
CA ASP A 69 0.23 -17.04 -9.54
C ASP A 69 0.31 -16.20 -10.83
N ILE A 70 1.50 -16.13 -11.41
CA ILE A 70 1.73 -15.47 -12.69
C ILE A 70 1.08 -16.28 -13.83
N ARG A 71 1.12 -17.60 -13.77
CA ARG A 71 0.64 -18.47 -14.83
C ARG A 71 -0.70 -19.08 -14.45
N LEU A 72 -1.74 -18.60 -15.10
CA LEU A 72 -3.10 -19.13 -14.94
C LEU A 72 -3.62 -19.64 -16.29
N PRO A 73 -4.54 -20.61 -16.31
CA PRO A 73 -5.00 -21.26 -17.54
C PRO A 73 -5.70 -20.30 -18.51
N ASP A 74 -6.28 -19.23 -18.00
CA ASP A 74 -7.06 -18.23 -18.74
C ASP A 74 -6.37 -16.85 -18.80
N GLY A 75 -5.07 -16.75 -18.42
CA GLY A 75 -4.30 -15.51 -18.58
C GLY A 75 -3.07 -15.36 -17.72
N ASN A 76 -2.55 -14.13 -17.68
CA ASN A 76 -1.32 -13.78 -16.98
C ASN A 76 -1.61 -12.98 -15.69
N GLY A 77 -1.11 -13.48 -14.54
CA GLY A 77 -1.27 -12.83 -13.22
C GLY A 77 -0.73 -11.40 -13.16
N VAL A 78 0.32 -11.08 -13.92
CA VAL A 78 0.87 -9.72 -14.01
C VAL A 78 -0.15 -8.73 -14.58
N GLU A 79 -0.88 -9.15 -15.63
CA GLU A 79 -1.95 -8.33 -16.21
C GLU A 79 -3.11 -8.12 -15.23
N ILE A 80 -3.42 -9.15 -14.43
CA ILE A 80 -4.45 -9.04 -13.39
C ILE A 80 -4.03 -8.07 -12.33
N CYS A 81 -2.80 -8.18 -11.82
CA CYS A 81 -2.26 -7.26 -10.84
C CYS A 81 -2.43 -5.82 -11.33
N ARG A 82 -2.06 -5.52 -12.58
CA ARG A 82 -2.24 -4.20 -13.19
C ARG A 82 -3.72 -3.79 -13.23
N LYS A 83 -4.62 -4.67 -13.72
CA LYS A 83 -6.06 -4.39 -13.78
C LYS A 83 -6.68 -4.15 -12.40
N LEU A 84 -6.22 -4.87 -11.37
CA LEU A 84 -6.66 -4.63 -9.98
C LEU A 84 -6.22 -3.26 -9.49
N ARG A 85 -4.97 -2.87 -9.77
CA ARG A 85 -4.45 -1.55 -9.41
C ARG A 85 -5.21 -0.42 -10.12
N ASP A 86 -5.50 -0.59 -11.41
CA ASP A 86 -6.30 0.36 -12.20
C ASP A 86 -7.72 0.54 -11.66
N ARG A 87 -8.32 -0.53 -11.10
CA ARG A 87 -9.62 -0.49 -10.40
C ARG A 87 -9.55 0.09 -8.99
N GLY A 88 -8.35 0.45 -8.50
CA GLY A 88 -8.15 1.03 -7.17
C GLY A 88 -8.00 0.01 -6.04
N PHE A 89 -7.75 -1.27 -6.35
CA PHE A 89 -7.45 -2.28 -5.34
C PHE A 89 -6.10 -1.94 -4.67
N ALA A 90 -6.16 -1.47 -3.42
CA ALA A 90 -5.02 -0.95 -2.67
C ALA A 90 -4.37 -1.98 -1.72
N LYS A 91 -5.01 -3.16 -1.56
CA LYS A 91 -4.51 -4.20 -0.65
C LYS A 91 -3.27 -4.89 -1.21
N PRO A 92 -2.40 -5.49 -0.35
CA PRO A 92 -1.19 -6.17 -0.79
C PRO A 92 -1.47 -7.31 -1.77
N ILE A 93 -0.59 -7.43 -2.76
CA ILE A 93 -0.54 -8.54 -3.71
C ILE A 93 0.87 -9.14 -3.66
N ILE A 94 0.97 -10.44 -3.36
CA ILE A 94 2.20 -11.23 -3.43
C ILE A 94 2.11 -12.12 -4.67
N MET A 95 3.07 -11.97 -5.58
CA MET A 95 3.12 -12.81 -6.79
C MET A 95 3.86 -14.12 -6.53
N LEU A 96 3.34 -15.23 -7.06
CA LEU A 96 4.06 -16.49 -7.13
C LEU A 96 4.67 -16.65 -8.51
N THR A 97 6.00 -16.85 -8.59
CA THR A 97 6.74 -16.88 -9.87
C THR A 97 7.48 -18.20 -10.06
N GLY A 98 7.70 -18.65 -11.31
CA GLY A 98 8.53 -19.80 -11.64
C GLY A 98 10.04 -19.48 -11.68
N GLN A 99 10.87 -20.50 -11.92
CA GLN A 99 12.34 -20.45 -11.80
C GLN A 99 13.12 -19.58 -12.83
N ASN A 100 12.51 -18.94 -13.83
CA ASN A 100 13.25 -18.17 -14.85
C ASN A 100 12.84 -16.70 -14.89
N ALA A 101 12.88 -16.04 -13.77
CA ALA A 101 11.89 -15.03 -13.47
C ALA A 101 12.46 -13.63 -13.16
N GLU A 102 13.64 -13.24 -13.60
CA GLU A 102 14.06 -11.84 -13.41
C GLU A 102 13.11 -10.89 -14.17
N GLU A 103 12.74 -11.24 -15.40
CA GLU A 103 11.77 -10.49 -16.20
C GLU A 103 10.36 -10.52 -15.57
N ASP A 104 9.93 -11.70 -15.09
CA ASP A 104 8.64 -11.86 -14.41
C ASP A 104 8.58 -11.08 -13.08
N ILE A 105 9.68 -11.05 -12.34
CA ILE A 105 9.81 -10.27 -11.10
C ILE A 105 9.69 -8.78 -11.38
N ILE A 106 10.46 -8.28 -12.33
CA ILE A 106 10.42 -6.85 -12.74
C ILE A 106 9.01 -6.49 -13.21
N ALA A 107 8.43 -7.29 -14.11
CA ALA A 107 7.07 -7.07 -14.62
C ALA A 107 6.01 -7.07 -13.51
N SER A 108 6.15 -7.96 -12.52
CA SER A 108 5.24 -8.04 -11.36
C SER A 108 5.31 -6.78 -10.49
N LEU A 109 6.51 -6.31 -10.18
CA LEU A 109 6.70 -5.10 -9.38
C LEU A 109 6.22 -3.85 -10.14
N GLU A 110 6.50 -3.74 -11.43
CA GLU A 110 6.00 -2.67 -12.30
C GLU A 110 4.46 -2.69 -12.44
N ALA A 111 3.84 -3.86 -12.38
CA ALA A 111 2.38 -4.00 -12.35
C ALA A 111 1.76 -3.58 -11.01
N GLY A 112 2.58 -3.30 -9.99
CA GLY A 112 2.14 -2.85 -8.67
C GLY A 112 2.00 -3.96 -7.63
N ALA A 113 2.63 -5.12 -7.82
CA ALA A 113 2.76 -6.12 -6.77
C ALA A 113 3.59 -5.55 -5.59
N ASN A 114 3.27 -6.01 -4.38
CA ASN A 114 3.98 -5.58 -3.17
C ASN A 114 5.19 -6.44 -2.87
N ASP A 115 5.15 -7.71 -3.30
CA ASP A 115 6.22 -8.68 -3.08
C ASP A 115 6.08 -9.84 -4.08
N TYR A 116 7.07 -10.73 -4.11
CA TYR A 116 7.05 -11.96 -4.91
C TYR A 116 7.71 -13.12 -4.17
N VAL A 117 7.36 -14.36 -4.54
CA VAL A 117 7.95 -15.60 -4.03
C VAL A 117 8.19 -16.56 -5.19
N ASN A 118 9.39 -17.10 -5.26
CA ASN A 118 9.76 -18.04 -6.32
C ASN A 118 9.26 -19.46 -6.02
N LYS A 119 8.63 -20.12 -7.02
CA LYS A 119 8.33 -21.55 -6.98
C LYS A 119 9.55 -22.38 -7.44
N PRO A 120 9.93 -23.50 -6.76
CA PRO A 120 9.32 -24.06 -5.56
C PRO A 120 9.63 -23.23 -4.33
N MET A 121 8.61 -22.94 -3.53
CA MET A 121 8.72 -22.07 -2.36
C MET A 121 8.70 -22.85 -1.06
N ARG A 122 9.32 -22.27 -0.03
CA ARG A 122 9.17 -22.74 1.35
C ARG A 122 7.92 -22.06 1.93
N ILE A 123 6.98 -22.85 2.45
CA ILE A 123 5.73 -22.32 2.99
C ILE A 123 5.99 -21.32 4.12
N GLY A 124 6.97 -21.59 5.00
CA GLY A 124 7.37 -20.66 6.06
C GLY A 124 7.85 -19.30 5.54
N GLU A 125 8.51 -19.25 4.36
CA GLU A 125 8.89 -17.99 3.72
C GLU A 125 7.65 -17.21 3.26
N LEU A 126 6.72 -17.87 2.59
CA LEU A 126 5.47 -17.24 2.14
C LEU A 126 4.67 -16.71 3.34
N LEU A 127 4.53 -17.51 4.41
CA LEU A 127 3.84 -17.10 5.64
C LEU A 127 4.46 -15.85 6.27
N ALA A 128 5.80 -15.79 6.36
CA ALA A 128 6.49 -14.63 6.90
C ALA A 128 6.24 -13.38 6.05
N ARG A 129 6.21 -13.50 4.72
CA ARG A 129 5.91 -12.40 3.80
C ARG A 129 4.44 -11.95 3.90
N VAL A 130 3.50 -12.90 3.98
CA VAL A 130 2.07 -12.60 4.18
C VAL A 130 1.87 -11.81 5.47
N LYS A 131 2.41 -12.29 6.60
CA LYS A 131 2.34 -11.60 7.90
C LYS A 131 2.96 -10.19 7.81
N SER A 132 4.14 -10.06 7.18
CA SER A 132 4.82 -8.77 6.99
C SER A 132 3.99 -7.79 6.17
N GLN A 133 3.43 -8.22 5.03
CA GLN A 133 2.62 -7.36 4.15
C GLN A 133 1.32 -6.93 4.81
N LEU A 134 0.62 -7.82 5.52
CA LEU A 134 -0.57 -7.49 6.28
C LEU A 134 -0.26 -6.48 7.39
N TRP A 135 0.85 -6.68 8.11
CA TRP A 135 1.25 -5.77 9.18
C TRP A 135 1.61 -4.38 8.63
N GLN A 136 2.41 -4.32 7.58
CA GLN A 136 2.77 -3.04 6.93
C GLN A 136 1.53 -2.30 6.41
N HIS A 137 0.59 -3.04 5.83
CA HIS A 137 -0.66 -2.47 5.32
C HIS A 137 -1.54 -1.95 6.48
N LYS A 138 -1.75 -2.74 7.55
CA LYS A 138 -2.47 -2.30 8.75
C LYS A 138 -1.80 -1.12 9.43
N ALA A 139 -0.47 -1.12 9.55
CA ALA A 139 0.27 0.01 10.10
C ALA A 139 0.11 1.27 9.24
N SER A 140 0.06 1.13 7.91
CA SER A 140 -0.27 2.24 7.01
C SER A 140 -1.72 2.68 7.12
N ASP A 141 -2.66 1.74 7.31
CA ASP A 141 -4.09 2.01 7.43
C ASP A 141 -4.44 2.73 8.75
N THR A 142 -3.72 2.41 9.82
CA THR A 142 -3.91 3.04 11.14
C THR A 142 -3.02 4.28 11.35
N ALA A 143 -2.02 4.49 10.49
CA ALA A 143 -1.12 5.63 10.61
C ALA A 143 -1.88 6.95 10.45
N ARG A 144 -2.14 7.59 11.59
CA ARG A 144 -2.59 8.98 11.65
C ARG A 144 -1.37 9.88 11.75
N PHE A 145 -1.25 10.78 10.81
CA PHE A 145 -0.26 11.83 10.82
C PHE A 145 -0.92 13.12 11.29
N LEU A 146 -0.37 13.75 12.31
CA LEU A 146 -0.79 15.08 12.71
C LEU A 146 0.02 16.09 11.89
N ILE A 147 -0.65 16.97 11.17
CA ILE A 147 -0.02 17.92 10.26
C ILE A 147 -0.72 19.27 10.42
N GLY A 148 -0.09 20.22 11.11
CA GLY A 148 -0.65 21.54 11.33
C GLY A 148 -2.03 21.54 12.00
N GLY A 149 -2.23 20.63 12.97
CA GLY A 149 -3.50 20.43 13.66
C GLY A 149 -4.55 19.63 12.85
N LEU A 150 -4.21 19.12 11.67
CA LEU A 150 -5.06 18.24 10.89
C LEU A 150 -4.68 16.77 11.12
N SER A 151 -5.66 15.87 11.08
CA SER A 151 -5.45 14.43 11.12
C SER A 151 -5.47 13.86 9.70
N PHE A 152 -4.34 13.36 9.23
CA PHE A 152 -4.22 12.71 7.93
C PHE A 152 -4.16 11.20 8.08
N ILE A 153 -5.15 10.49 7.51
CA ILE A 153 -5.24 9.03 7.47
C ILE A 153 -4.83 8.61 6.06
N SER A 154 -3.61 8.15 5.94
CA SER A 154 -2.97 7.88 4.66
C SER A 154 -3.66 6.81 3.82
N ALA A 155 -4.11 5.72 4.43
CA ALA A 155 -4.78 4.61 3.76
C ALA A 155 -6.04 5.03 3.02
N ASN A 156 -6.85 5.87 3.66
CA ASN A 156 -8.10 6.35 3.10
C ASN A 156 -7.92 7.66 2.33
N LYS A 157 -6.68 8.17 2.21
CA LYS A 157 -6.38 9.49 1.63
C LYS A 157 -7.24 10.59 2.24
N LEU A 158 -7.57 10.45 3.52
CA LEU A 158 -8.52 11.26 4.24
C LEU A 158 -7.81 12.28 5.13
N LEU A 159 -8.11 13.55 4.93
CA LEU A 159 -7.67 14.64 5.79
C LEU A 159 -8.86 15.18 6.56
N LYS A 160 -8.73 15.27 7.89
CA LYS A 160 -9.77 15.75 8.80
C LYS A 160 -9.31 16.99 9.55
N SER A 161 -10.26 17.87 9.91
CA SER A 161 -10.03 18.98 10.85
C SER A 161 -9.71 18.47 12.27
N ALA A 162 -9.15 19.32 13.10
CA ALA A 162 -8.78 18.98 14.49
C ALA A 162 -9.99 18.48 15.31
N ASP A 163 -11.16 19.06 15.08
CA ASP A 163 -12.42 18.67 15.71
C ASP A 163 -13.13 17.48 15.04
N GLU A 164 -12.50 16.89 14.01
CA GLU A 164 -13.00 15.79 13.18
C GLU A 164 -14.36 16.03 12.49
N THR A 165 -14.91 17.25 12.57
CA THR A 165 -16.23 17.58 12.00
C THR A 165 -16.20 17.75 10.49
N ARG A 166 -15.06 18.20 9.93
CA ARG A 166 -14.85 18.41 8.51
C ARG A 166 -13.81 17.45 7.97
N LYS A 167 -14.04 16.98 6.75
CA LYS A 167 -13.16 16.04 6.08
C LYS A 167 -13.06 16.31 4.58
N VAL A 168 -11.92 16.00 3.99
CA VAL A 168 -11.69 16.03 2.54
C VAL A 168 -10.92 14.78 2.12
N ILE A 169 -11.24 14.29 0.92
CA ILE A 169 -10.52 13.17 0.31
C ILE A 169 -9.44 13.73 -0.62
N LEU A 170 -8.23 13.24 -0.47
CA LEU A 170 -7.09 13.57 -1.32
C LEU A 170 -7.04 12.63 -2.52
N THR A 171 -6.51 13.12 -3.63
CA THR A 171 -6.11 12.25 -4.73
C THR A 171 -4.85 11.47 -4.37
N GLU A 172 -4.49 10.44 -5.15
CA GLU A 172 -3.26 9.65 -4.94
C GLU A 172 -2.03 10.56 -4.87
N LYS A 173 -1.86 11.44 -5.85
CA LYS A 173 -0.72 12.35 -5.92
C LYS A 173 -0.67 13.35 -4.76
N GLU A 174 -1.82 13.90 -4.37
CA GLU A 174 -1.90 14.79 -3.20
C GLU A 174 -1.55 14.08 -1.89
N SER A 175 -2.01 12.84 -1.74
CA SER A 175 -1.69 11.98 -0.59
C SER A 175 -0.19 11.65 -0.56
N THR A 176 0.40 11.29 -1.69
CA THR A 176 1.83 10.98 -1.80
C THR A 176 2.69 12.20 -1.50
N ILE A 177 2.34 13.38 -2.04
CA ILE A 177 3.02 14.64 -1.71
C ILE A 177 3.00 14.90 -0.21
N LEU A 178 1.82 14.79 0.41
CA LEU A 178 1.67 15.09 1.84
C LEU A 178 2.49 14.13 2.71
N LYS A 179 2.51 12.82 2.36
CA LYS A 179 3.37 11.83 3.02
C LYS A 179 4.86 12.15 2.88
N TYR A 180 5.27 12.54 1.68
CA TYR A 180 6.68 12.84 1.42
C TYR A 180 7.14 14.06 2.21
N LEU A 181 6.37 15.15 2.20
CA LEU A 181 6.64 16.33 2.99
C LEU A 181 6.64 16.05 4.51
N TYR A 182 5.75 15.16 4.98
CA TYR A 182 5.72 14.76 6.38
C TYR A 182 7.00 14.01 6.80
N ARG A 183 7.48 13.10 5.95
CA ARG A 183 8.73 12.35 6.20
C ARG A 183 9.96 13.23 6.15
N ALA A 184 9.96 14.23 5.28
CA ALA A 184 11.07 15.16 5.13
C ALA A 184 11.13 16.23 6.23
N HIS A 185 10.00 16.47 6.93
CA HIS A 185 9.94 17.50 7.97
C HIS A 185 11.05 17.32 9.02
N PRO A 186 11.74 18.39 9.46
CA PRO A 186 11.50 19.82 9.16
C PRO A 186 12.13 20.32 7.85
N ASN A 187 12.78 19.47 7.08
CA ASN A 187 13.51 19.86 5.88
C ASN A 187 12.57 20.30 4.75
N CYS A 188 13.08 21.18 3.90
CA CYS A 188 12.43 21.59 2.68
C CYS A 188 12.73 20.59 1.56
N VAL A 189 11.73 20.28 0.75
CA VAL A 189 11.83 19.35 -0.39
C VAL A 189 11.81 20.13 -1.69
N PRO A 190 12.86 20.02 -2.53
CA PRO A 190 12.92 20.64 -3.86
C PRO A 190 11.78 20.16 -4.77
N LYS A 191 11.36 21.02 -5.71
CA LYS A 191 10.30 20.69 -6.65
C LYS A 191 10.67 19.52 -7.56
N GLU A 192 11.91 19.46 -7.97
CA GLU A 192 12.47 18.40 -8.80
C GLU A 192 12.45 17.05 -8.09
N GLU A 193 12.79 17.05 -6.81
CA GLU A 193 12.74 15.86 -5.94
C GLU A 193 11.29 15.37 -5.76
N LEU A 194 10.34 16.27 -5.46
CA LEU A 194 8.92 15.91 -5.40
C LEU A 194 8.40 15.38 -6.74
N LEU A 195 8.86 15.93 -7.85
CA LEU A 195 8.47 15.46 -9.18
C LEU A 195 8.95 14.02 -9.40
N ALA A 196 10.23 13.75 -9.12
CA ALA A 196 10.83 12.43 -9.29
C ALA A 196 10.16 11.38 -8.38
N GLU A 197 9.96 11.69 -7.10
CA GLU A 197 9.43 10.77 -6.11
C GLU A 197 7.93 10.47 -6.29
N VAL A 198 7.17 11.47 -6.71
CA VAL A 198 5.70 11.32 -6.81
C VAL A 198 5.27 10.84 -8.20
N TRP A 199 6.00 11.17 -9.26
CA TRP A 199 5.64 10.80 -10.64
C TRP A 199 6.63 9.84 -11.31
N GLY A 200 7.81 9.61 -10.70
CA GLY A 200 8.88 8.85 -11.32
C GLY A 200 9.58 9.63 -12.44
N PHE A 201 10.54 8.99 -13.08
CA PHE A 201 11.26 9.56 -14.23
C PHE A 201 10.43 9.47 -15.51
N GLN A 202 9.30 10.17 -15.58
CA GLN A 202 8.50 10.26 -16.80
C GLN A 202 8.98 11.44 -17.64
N ASN A 203 9.47 11.15 -18.84
CA ASN A 203 9.87 12.16 -19.81
C ASN A 203 8.69 13.07 -20.17
N GLY A 204 8.85 14.39 -20.01
CA GLY A 204 7.87 15.41 -20.42
C GLY A 204 7.07 16.04 -19.28
N LEU A 205 7.23 15.61 -18.01
CA LEU A 205 6.65 16.31 -16.87
C LEU A 205 7.57 17.44 -16.40
N SER A 206 7.00 18.59 -16.10
CA SER A 206 7.70 19.74 -15.54
C SER A 206 7.34 19.99 -14.09
N THR A 207 8.14 20.78 -13.38
CA THR A 207 7.86 21.21 -11.99
C THR A 207 6.53 21.95 -11.85
N HIS A 208 5.97 22.48 -12.93
CA HIS A 208 4.60 23.04 -12.99
C HIS A 208 3.53 22.02 -12.58
N THR A 209 3.77 20.72 -12.82
CA THR A 209 2.86 19.65 -12.37
C THR A 209 2.81 19.61 -10.84
N VAL A 210 3.96 19.71 -10.18
CA VAL A 210 4.02 19.78 -8.70
C VAL A 210 3.28 20.99 -8.17
N GLU A 211 3.51 22.18 -8.77
CA GLU A 211 2.87 23.44 -8.37
C GLU A 211 1.35 23.35 -8.44
N THR A 212 0.82 22.74 -9.50
CA THR A 212 -0.62 22.55 -9.68
C THR A 212 -1.22 21.65 -8.59
N HIS A 213 -0.54 20.55 -8.25
CA HIS A 213 -1.00 19.64 -7.20
C HIS A 213 -0.89 20.25 -5.80
N ILE A 214 0.18 20.99 -5.50
CA ILE A 214 0.35 21.75 -4.27
C ILE A 214 -0.76 22.82 -4.14
N TYR A 215 -1.08 23.52 -5.21
CA TYR A 215 -2.19 24.49 -5.19
C TYR A 215 -3.52 23.82 -4.84
N ARG A 216 -3.85 22.70 -5.50
CA ARG A 216 -5.10 21.94 -5.23
C ARG A 216 -5.12 21.39 -3.81
N LEU A 217 -4.00 20.85 -3.33
CA LEU A 217 -3.87 20.37 -1.97
C LEU A 217 -4.08 21.48 -0.94
N ARG A 218 -3.50 22.67 -1.16
CA ARG A 218 -3.73 23.85 -0.31
C ARG A 218 -5.20 24.29 -0.29
N GLN A 219 -5.90 24.23 -1.43
CA GLN A 219 -7.32 24.53 -1.47
C GLN A 219 -8.16 23.56 -0.62
N LYS A 220 -7.76 22.28 -0.60
CA LYS A 220 -8.42 21.28 0.25
C LYS A 220 -8.11 21.50 1.73
N VAL A 221 -6.84 21.80 2.08
CA VAL A 221 -6.40 22.11 3.44
C VAL A 221 -7.14 23.34 3.98
N LYS A 222 -7.28 24.41 3.21
CA LYS A 222 -8.01 25.63 3.59
C LYS A 222 -9.48 25.41 3.96
N ARG A 223 -10.10 24.30 3.50
CA ARG A 223 -11.47 23.94 3.91
C ARG A 223 -11.53 23.38 5.33
N LEU A 224 -10.39 22.95 5.88
CA LEU A 224 -10.31 22.29 7.18
C LEU A 224 -9.68 23.17 8.26
N THR A 225 -8.75 24.06 7.89
CA THR A 225 -8.03 24.94 8.80
C THR A 225 -7.69 26.27 8.14
N THR A 226 -7.50 27.29 8.97
CA THR A 226 -6.97 28.60 8.56
C THR A 226 -5.43 28.63 8.59
N ASN A 227 -4.79 27.60 9.18
CA ASN A 227 -3.33 27.52 9.30
C ASN A 227 -2.67 27.30 7.93
N ASN A 228 -1.47 27.84 7.77
CA ASN A 228 -0.66 27.64 6.57
C ASN A 228 0.15 26.35 6.70
N VAL A 229 -0.45 25.22 6.41
CA VAL A 229 0.14 23.88 6.65
C VAL A 229 1.29 23.58 5.70
N ILE A 230 1.21 24.02 4.44
CA ILE A 230 2.23 23.76 3.40
C ILE A 230 2.87 25.08 3.01
N VAL A 231 4.14 25.25 3.33
CA VAL A 231 4.92 26.46 3.08
C VAL A 231 5.70 26.34 1.79
N THR A 232 5.79 27.44 1.03
CA THR A 232 6.72 27.56 -0.10
C THR A 232 7.95 28.32 0.39
N THR A 233 9.12 27.78 0.15
CA THR A 233 10.41 28.40 0.40
C THR A 233 11.14 28.66 -0.92
N THR A 234 12.29 29.32 -0.87
CA THR A 234 13.16 29.49 -2.05
C THR A 234 13.71 28.18 -2.59
N GLN A 235 13.74 27.13 -1.76
CA GLN A 235 14.29 25.81 -2.09
C GLN A 235 13.21 24.78 -2.47
N GLY A 236 11.92 25.06 -2.24
CA GLY A 236 10.84 24.12 -2.54
C GLY A 236 9.67 24.22 -1.58
N TYR A 237 9.20 23.08 -1.04
CA TYR A 237 8.06 22.98 -0.13
C TYR A 237 8.41 22.30 1.18
N SER A 238 7.78 22.73 2.26
CA SER A 238 7.87 22.10 3.59
C SER A 238 6.53 22.13 4.30
N LEU A 239 6.41 21.40 5.40
CA LEU A 239 5.31 21.57 6.35
C LEU A 239 5.68 22.59 7.42
N GLU A 240 4.73 23.42 7.85
CA GLU A 240 4.97 24.43 8.89
C GLU A 240 5.11 23.81 10.27
N SER A 241 4.25 22.82 10.60
CA SER A 241 4.34 22.03 11.83
C SER A 241 3.71 20.64 11.65
N ILE A 242 4.13 19.68 12.48
CA ILE A 242 3.57 18.32 12.53
C ILE A 242 3.06 17.95 13.93
N ASN A 243 2.79 18.97 14.76
CA ASN A 243 2.18 18.80 16.08
C ASN A 243 0.68 18.96 16.03
#